data_86f79fe2810a1046d09b72428d22c2e2
#
_entry.id   86f79fe2810a1046d09b72428d22c2e2
#
_cell.length_a   1.000
_cell.length_b   1.000
_cell.length_c   1.000
_cell.angle_alpha   90.00
_cell.angle_beta   90.00
_cell.angle_gamma   90.00
#
_symmetry.space_group_name_H-M   'P 1'
#
loop_
_entity.id
_entity.type
_entity.pdbx_description
1 polymer ?
#
loop_
_entity_poly.entity_id
_entity_poly.type
_entity_poly.pdbx_seq_one_letter_code
_entity_poly.pdbx_strand_id
1 'polypeptide(L)'
;HIGGDEAETLINAYRLYRSFEHRLQMVDDQQTHSFPKDAAALDNVAQLAGLESSSGMFDLLAPSITSVGTLYDGLDGTPTQSVPQQEEGLEAMLTTAGFPDAASAAQRVTHWRSGTVRALRTPAAREALEAVLPKLIDGLGKAPDPLHAINQFSTIVERLPSAINLFRLLEARPALLAMLADILCHAPTLAEQLGRRPDMLDRLIDA
;
A
#
# COMPACT_ATOMS: atom_id res chain seq x y z
N HIS A 1 22.14 -5.62 4.92
CA HIS A 1 23.38 -5.28 4.22
C HIS A 1 23.00 -5.02 2.77
N ILE A 2 23.13 -3.78 2.32
CA ILE A 2 22.92 -3.40 0.91
C ILE A 2 24.18 -3.81 0.15
N GLY A 3 24.04 -4.52 -0.95
CA GLY A 3 25.13 -4.91 -1.85
C GLY A 3 25.76 -3.68 -2.53
N GLY A 4 27.02 -3.82 -3.01
CA GLY A 4 27.70 -2.70 -3.68
C GLY A 4 26.97 -2.18 -4.91
N ASP A 5 26.43 -3.06 -5.73
CA ASP A 5 25.66 -2.73 -6.96
C ASP A 5 24.32 -2.03 -6.64
N GLU A 6 23.67 -2.46 -5.55
CA GLU A 6 22.44 -1.84 -5.04
C GLU A 6 22.69 -0.42 -4.51
N ALA A 7 23.81 -0.22 -3.79
CA ALA A 7 24.22 1.09 -3.32
C ALA A 7 24.53 2.04 -4.48
N GLU A 8 25.18 1.57 -5.53
CA GLU A 8 25.47 2.35 -6.73
C GLU A 8 24.20 2.74 -7.46
N THR A 9 23.24 1.81 -7.59
CA THR A 9 21.91 2.07 -8.18
C THR A 9 21.18 3.18 -7.41
N LEU A 10 21.15 3.13 -6.08
CA LEU A 10 20.52 4.13 -5.24
C LEU A 10 21.20 5.49 -5.35
N ILE A 11 22.54 5.54 -5.39
CA ILE A 11 23.31 6.78 -5.57
C ILE A 11 23.00 7.43 -6.92
N ASN A 12 22.94 6.64 -8.00
CA ASN A 12 22.63 7.13 -9.32
C ASN A 12 21.18 7.65 -9.43
N ALA A 13 20.24 6.93 -8.86
CA ALA A 13 18.85 7.36 -8.75
C ALA A 13 18.72 8.67 -7.96
N TYR A 14 19.37 8.78 -6.80
CA TYR A 14 19.38 9.98 -5.99
C TYR A 14 19.91 11.20 -6.77
N ARG A 15 21.05 11.03 -7.48
CA ARG A 15 21.62 12.11 -8.30
C ARG A 15 20.68 12.55 -9.40
N LEU A 16 20.01 11.59 -10.06
CA LEU A 16 19.04 11.86 -11.10
C LEU A 16 17.84 12.64 -10.53
N TYR A 17 17.23 12.17 -9.45
CA TYR A 17 16.07 12.83 -8.83
C TYR A 17 16.42 14.23 -8.32
N ARG A 18 17.57 14.38 -7.68
CA ARG A 18 18.04 15.67 -7.18
C ARG A 18 18.27 16.68 -8.31
N SER A 19 18.70 16.20 -9.48
CA SER A 19 18.86 17.05 -10.64
C SER A 19 17.55 17.59 -11.20
N PHE A 20 16.47 16.79 -11.14
CA PHE A 20 15.12 17.22 -11.54
C PHE A 20 14.46 18.09 -10.45
N GLU A 21 14.64 17.78 -9.20
CA GLU A 21 14.16 18.61 -8.09
C GLU A 21 14.69 20.04 -8.17
N HIS A 22 15.99 20.20 -8.43
CA HIS A 22 16.59 21.52 -8.65
C HIS A 22 15.94 22.26 -9.81
N ARG A 23 15.65 21.59 -10.93
CA ARG A 23 15.01 22.22 -12.09
C ARG A 23 13.56 22.61 -11.81
N LEU A 24 12.83 21.77 -11.06
CA LEU A 24 11.48 22.10 -10.59
C LEU A 24 11.48 23.37 -9.76
N GLN A 25 12.42 23.49 -8.82
CA GLN A 25 12.57 24.70 -7.99
C GLN A 25 12.92 25.95 -8.80
N MET A 26 13.67 25.79 -9.90
CA MET A 26 14.03 26.90 -10.79
C MET A 26 12.86 27.41 -11.65
N VAL A 27 11.89 26.56 -11.99
CA VAL A 27 10.75 26.93 -12.83
C VAL A 27 9.72 27.75 -12.05
N ASP A 28 9.50 27.43 -10.77
CA ASP A 28 8.37 27.97 -9.99
C ASP A 28 8.80 28.92 -8.86
N ASP A 29 10.12 29.09 -8.65
CA ASP A 29 10.72 29.83 -7.51
C ASP A 29 10.09 29.47 -6.14
N GLN A 30 9.55 28.25 -6.05
CA GLN A 30 8.91 27.69 -4.85
C GLN A 30 9.56 26.37 -4.45
N GLN A 31 9.61 26.08 -3.15
CA GLN A 31 9.99 24.77 -2.65
C GLN A 31 8.87 23.75 -2.96
N THR A 32 8.85 23.27 -4.21
CA THR A 32 7.91 22.21 -4.62
C THR A 32 8.64 20.87 -4.76
N HIS A 33 7.98 19.80 -4.35
CA HIS A 33 8.44 18.42 -4.52
C HIS A 33 7.54 17.64 -5.48
N SER A 34 6.64 18.32 -6.18
CA SER A 34 5.67 17.71 -7.09
C SER A 34 5.85 18.28 -8.49
N PHE A 35 5.70 17.41 -9.49
CA PHE A 35 5.67 17.86 -10.88
C PHE A 35 4.44 18.74 -11.14
N PRO A 36 4.59 19.79 -11.99
CA PRO A 36 3.47 20.59 -12.45
C PRO A 36 2.41 19.70 -13.12
N LYS A 37 1.13 20.08 -12.98
CA LYS A 37 0.03 19.42 -13.68
C LYS A 37 -0.17 19.94 -15.11
N ASP A 38 0.36 21.11 -15.39
CA ASP A 38 0.30 21.76 -16.69
C ASP A 38 1.38 21.20 -17.63
N ALA A 39 0.97 20.83 -18.85
CA ALA A 39 1.87 20.19 -19.83
C ALA A 39 3.01 21.12 -20.28
N ALA A 40 2.73 22.42 -20.45
CA ALA A 40 3.75 23.38 -20.85
C ALA A 40 4.81 23.57 -19.75
N ALA A 41 4.41 23.59 -18.48
CA ALA A 41 5.32 23.66 -17.36
C ALA A 41 6.17 22.38 -17.22
N LEU A 42 5.58 21.20 -17.49
CA LEU A 42 6.32 19.93 -17.55
C LEU A 42 7.37 19.93 -18.67
N ASP A 43 7.01 20.42 -19.86
CA ASP A 43 7.94 20.51 -21.00
C ASP A 43 9.08 21.52 -20.71
N ASN A 44 8.81 22.61 -19.99
CA ASN A 44 9.85 23.53 -19.53
C ASN A 44 10.85 22.83 -18.60
N VAL A 45 10.40 22.01 -17.67
CA VAL A 45 11.28 21.23 -16.78
C VAL A 45 12.14 20.24 -17.60
N ALA A 46 11.54 19.59 -18.60
CA ALA A 46 12.26 18.67 -19.49
C ALA A 46 13.34 19.43 -20.30
N GLN A 47 13.01 20.60 -20.87
CA GLN A 47 13.97 21.43 -21.62
C GLN A 47 15.11 21.90 -20.75
N LEU A 48 14.87 22.30 -19.50
CA LEU A 48 15.94 22.64 -18.54
C LEU A 48 16.83 21.43 -18.21
N ALA A 49 16.33 20.22 -18.39
CA ALA A 49 17.11 18.99 -18.29
C ALA A 49 17.85 18.61 -19.58
N GLY A 50 17.71 19.39 -20.66
CA GLY A 50 18.26 19.08 -21.97
C GLY A 50 17.48 18.03 -22.74
N LEU A 51 16.22 17.81 -22.41
CA LEU A 51 15.32 16.85 -23.05
C LEU A 51 14.32 17.59 -23.95
N GLU A 52 13.87 16.93 -25.01
CA GLU A 52 12.98 17.55 -25.99
C GLU A 52 11.53 17.69 -25.49
N SER A 53 11.10 16.79 -24.58
CA SER A 53 9.73 16.76 -24.08
C SER A 53 9.62 16.10 -22.70
N SER A 54 8.50 16.35 -22.03
CA SER A 54 8.13 15.69 -20.79
C SER A 54 8.01 14.15 -20.92
N SER A 55 7.62 13.64 -22.09
CA SER A 55 7.64 12.17 -22.34
C SER A 55 9.06 11.61 -22.24
N GLY A 56 10.04 12.23 -22.89
CA GLY A 56 11.43 11.81 -22.77
C GLY A 56 11.99 11.91 -21.35
N MET A 57 11.49 12.86 -20.56
CA MET A 57 11.81 12.97 -19.14
C MET A 57 11.27 11.77 -18.35
N PHE A 58 10.01 11.39 -18.56
CA PHE A 58 9.44 10.23 -17.89
C PHE A 58 10.09 8.92 -18.33
N ASP A 59 10.42 8.78 -19.61
CA ASP A 59 11.16 7.61 -20.12
C ASP A 59 12.54 7.46 -19.47
N LEU A 60 13.21 8.58 -19.17
CA LEU A 60 14.49 8.59 -18.46
C LEU A 60 14.34 8.23 -16.98
N LEU A 61 13.26 8.68 -16.33
CA LEU A 61 13.01 8.44 -14.91
C LEU A 61 12.47 7.03 -14.63
N ALA A 62 11.67 6.44 -15.52
CA ALA A 62 10.97 5.19 -15.33
C ALA A 62 11.87 4.01 -14.91
N PRO A 63 13.04 3.76 -15.54
CA PRO A 63 13.93 2.68 -15.13
C PRO A 63 14.45 2.85 -13.70
N SER A 64 14.79 4.11 -13.34
CA SER A 64 15.30 4.44 -12.02
C SER A 64 14.22 4.29 -10.94
N ILE A 65 12.99 4.71 -11.23
CA ILE A 65 11.83 4.54 -10.32
C ILE A 65 11.57 3.05 -10.08
N THR A 66 11.58 2.24 -11.13
CA THR A 66 11.38 0.78 -11.05
C THR A 66 12.49 0.13 -10.23
N SER A 67 13.77 0.46 -10.49
CA SER A 67 14.90 -0.13 -9.79
C SER A 67 14.92 0.23 -8.31
N VAL A 68 14.65 1.50 -7.96
CA VAL A 68 14.55 1.94 -6.57
C VAL A 68 13.36 1.30 -5.86
N GLY A 69 12.21 1.19 -6.52
CA GLY A 69 11.04 0.50 -6.00
C GLY A 69 11.34 -0.95 -5.66
N THR A 70 11.97 -1.68 -6.59
CA THR A 70 12.37 -3.09 -6.37
C THR A 70 13.34 -3.25 -5.20
N LEU A 71 14.33 -2.34 -5.07
CA LEU A 71 15.28 -2.36 -3.96
C LEU A 71 14.59 -2.04 -2.63
N TYR A 72 13.68 -1.06 -2.62
CA TYR A 72 12.91 -0.70 -1.44
C TYR A 72 12.00 -1.85 -0.97
N ASP A 73 11.29 -2.49 -1.90
CA ASP A 73 10.45 -3.66 -1.65
C ASP A 73 11.29 -4.85 -1.11
N GLY A 74 12.54 -4.98 -1.59
CA GLY A 74 13.49 -5.99 -1.11
C GLY A 74 14.00 -5.73 0.30
N LEU A 75 14.07 -4.47 0.76
CA LEU A 75 14.48 -4.12 2.12
C LEU A 75 13.43 -4.49 3.17
N ASP A 76 12.16 -4.42 2.83
CA ASP A 76 11.03 -4.82 3.69
C ASP A 76 10.79 -6.34 3.71
N GLY A 77 11.57 -7.11 2.95
CA GLY A 77 11.53 -8.58 2.95
C GLY A 77 10.27 -9.20 2.32
N THR A 78 9.40 -8.39 1.75
CA THR A 78 8.24 -8.86 0.98
C THR A 78 8.12 -8.03 -0.29
N PRO A 79 8.13 -8.65 -1.49
CA PRO A 79 7.71 -7.95 -2.68
C PRO A 79 6.27 -7.47 -2.40
N THR A 80 6.02 -6.17 -2.56
CA THR A 80 4.67 -5.63 -2.50
C THR A 80 3.93 -6.16 -3.74
N GLN A 81 3.50 -7.43 -3.66
CA GLN A 81 2.63 -8.01 -4.68
C GLN A 81 1.31 -7.27 -4.59
N SER A 82 1.02 -6.46 -5.59
CA SER A 82 -0.32 -5.87 -5.71
C SER A 82 -1.33 -7.01 -5.78
N VAL A 83 -2.35 -6.93 -4.93
CA VAL A 83 -3.40 -7.95 -4.91
C VAL A 83 -4.18 -7.89 -6.22
N PRO A 84 -4.28 -9.01 -6.97
CA PRO A 84 -4.96 -9.03 -8.24
C PRO A 84 -6.37 -8.45 -8.18
N GLN A 85 -6.76 -7.71 -9.22
CA GLN A 85 -8.11 -7.17 -9.34
C GLN A 85 -9.09 -8.19 -9.93
N GLN A 86 -8.56 -9.14 -10.72
CA GLN A 86 -9.33 -10.22 -11.33
C GLN A 86 -9.57 -11.35 -10.33
N GLU A 87 -10.77 -11.90 -10.32
CA GLU A 87 -11.23 -12.90 -9.36
C GLU A 87 -10.34 -14.15 -9.36
N GLU A 88 -10.01 -14.68 -10.54
CA GLU A 88 -9.15 -15.88 -10.67
C GLU A 88 -7.75 -15.67 -10.08
N GLY A 89 -7.13 -14.50 -10.33
CA GLY A 89 -5.83 -14.15 -9.78
C GLY A 89 -5.87 -13.96 -8.27
N LEU A 90 -6.95 -13.38 -7.76
CA LEU A 90 -7.18 -13.17 -6.34
C LEU A 90 -7.37 -14.51 -5.61
N GLU A 91 -8.16 -15.43 -6.15
CA GLU A 91 -8.34 -16.78 -5.59
C GLU A 91 -7.03 -17.57 -5.57
N ALA A 92 -6.24 -17.50 -6.65
CA ALA A 92 -4.93 -18.15 -6.71
C ALA A 92 -3.97 -17.60 -5.62
N MET A 93 -3.96 -16.27 -5.42
CA MET A 93 -3.18 -15.65 -4.36
C MET A 93 -3.65 -16.07 -2.96
N LEU A 94 -4.94 -16.09 -2.70
CA LEU A 94 -5.53 -16.50 -1.43
C LEU A 94 -5.25 -17.99 -1.14
N THR A 95 -5.34 -18.84 -2.15
CA THR A 95 -4.98 -20.27 -2.02
C THR A 95 -3.51 -20.41 -1.62
N THR A 96 -2.61 -19.66 -2.27
CA THR A 96 -1.18 -19.66 -1.95
C THR A 96 -0.91 -19.13 -0.54
N ALA A 97 -1.68 -18.14 -0.08
CA ALA A 97 -1.58 -17.60 1.27
C ALA A 97 -2.11 -18.55 2.38
N GLY A 98 -2.80 -19.63 2.02
CA GLY A 98 -3.26 -20.64 2.98
C GLY A 98 -4.76 -20.64 3.26
N PHE A 99 -5.59 -19.96 2.47
CA PHE A 99 -7.05 -19.99 2.62
C PHE A 99 -7.61 -21.27 1.99
N PRO A 100 -8.24 -22.16 2.77
CA PRO A 100 -8.82 -23.40 2.24
C PRO A 100 -10.07 -23.16 1.39
N ASP A 101 -10.80 -22.07 1.65
CA ASP A 101 -11.92 -21.56 0.84
C ASP A 101 -11.56 -20.17 0.27
N ALA A 102 -10.71 -20.20 -0.76
CA ALA A 102 -10.22 -18.99 -1.41
C ALA A 102 -11.34 -18.20 -2.11
N ALA A 103 -12.38 -18.89 -2.62
CA ALA A 103 -13.51 -18.25 -3.27
C ALA A 103 -14.33 -17.38 -2.28
N SER A 104 -14.66 -17.91 -1.11
CA SER A 104 -15.33 -17.13 -0.06
C SER A 104 -14.49 -15.97 0.43
N ALA A 105 -13.17 -16.15 0.57
CA ALA A 105 -12.26 -15.09 0.95
C ALA A 105 -12.14 -14.01 -0.15
N ALA A 106 -12.09 -14.40 -1.42
CA ALA A 106 -12.08 -13.47 -2.57
C ALA A 106 -13.35 -12.62 -2.62
N GLN A 107 -14.52 -13.21 -2.35
CA GLN A 107 -15.77 -12.46 -2.24
C GLN A 107 -15.71 -11.38 -1.14
N ARG A 108 -15.06 -11.64 0.00
CA ARG A 108 -14.86 -10.62 1.04
C ARG A 108 -13.99 -9.45 0.56
N VAL A 109 -12.88 -9.75 -0.07
CA VAL A 109 -11.99 -8.72 -0.64
C VAL A 109 -12.73 -7.91 -1.71
N THR A 110 -13.44 -8.56 -2.61
CA THR A 110 -14.26 -7.91 -3.65
C THR A 110 -15.36 -7.04 -3.03
N HIS A 111 -16.00 -7.50 -1.96
CA HIS A 111 -16.99 -6.71 -1.22
C HIS A 111 -16.38 -5.44 -0.63
N TRP A 112 -15.18 -5.49 -0.05
CA TRP A 112 -14.49 -4.30 0.45
C TRP A 112 -14.16 -3.30 -0.66
N ARG A 113 -13.78 -3.80 -1.84
CA ARG A 113 -13.46 -2.99 -3.03
C ARG A 113 -14.69 -2.33 -3.65
N SER A 114 -15.86 -2.93 -3.51
CA SER A 114 -17.10 -2.47 -4.16
C SER A 114 -17.57 -1.08 -3.73
N GLY A 115 -17.07 -0.55 -2.60
CA GLY A 115 -17.51 0.72 -2.03
C GLY A 115 -18.90 0.69 -1.38
N THR A 116 -19.52 -0.48 -1.25
CA THR A 116 -20.80 -0.66 -0.53
C THR A 116 -20.60 -0.57 0.98
N VAL A 117 -19.44 -0.99 1.49
CA VAL A 117 -19.08 -0.88 2.91
C VAL A 117 -18.90 0.59 3.27
N ARG A 118 -19.64 1.06 4.28
CA ARG A 118 -19.65 2.48 4.69
C ARG A 118 -18.25 3.03 4.95
N ALA A 119 -17.41 2.28 5.65
CA ALA A 119 -16.06 2.67 6.01
C ALA A 119 -15.09 2.78 4.82
N LEU A 120 -15.46 2.20 3.66
CA LEU A 120 -14.65 2.08 2.44
C LEU A 120 -15.25 2.85 1.24
N ARG A 121 -16.22 3.73 1.47
CA ARG A 121 -16.89 4.47 0.37
C ARG A 121 -15.96 5.42 -0.36
N THR A 122 -15.00 6.03 0.35
CA THR A 122 -14.09 7.00 -0.25
C THR A 122 -12.98 6.31 -1.04
N PRO A 123 -12.55 6.88 -2.20
CA PRO A 123 -11.40 6.36 -2.94
C PRO A 123 -10.14 6.24 -2.07
N ALA A 124 -9.88 7.24 -1.24
CA ALA A 124 -8.71 7.25 -0.35
C ALA A 124 -8.73 6.11 0.70
N ALA A 125 -9.93 5.71 1.19
CA ALA A 125 -10.04 4.57 2.10
C ALA A 125 -9.78 3.23 1.39
N ARG A 126 -10.20 3.10 0.13
CA ARG A 126 -9.90 1.91 -0.68
C ARG A 126 -8.44 1.83 -1.09
N GLU A 127 -7.82 2.95 -1.43
CA GLU A 127 -6.38 3.03 -1.70
C GLU A 127 -5.56 2.60 -0.47
N ALA A 128 -5.91 3.10 0.71
CA ALA A 128 -5.28 2.70 1.97
C ALA A 128 -5.52 1.20 2.30
N LEU A 129 -6.67 0.63 1.96
CA LEU A 129 -6.92 -0.80 2.06
C LEU A 129 -5.97 -1.58 1.13
N GLU A 130 -5.86 -1.20 -0.14
CA GLU A 130 -4.99 -1.90 -1.11
C GLU A 130 -3.53 -1.93 -0.65
N ALA A 131 -3.05 -0.87 -0.01
CA ALA A 131 -1.68 -0.80 0.51
C ALA A 131 -1.40 -1.84 1.62
N VAL A 132 -2.39 -2.16 2.47
CA VAL A 132 -2.21 -3.12 3.57
C VAL A 132 -2.65 -4.53 3.21
N LEU A 133 -3.45 -4.68 2.17
CA LEU A 133 -4.14 -5.93 1.81
C LEU A 133 -3.18 -7.12 1.59
N PRO A 134 -2.01 -6.98 0.91
CA PRO A 134 -1.07 -8.09 0.73
C PRO A 134 -0.58 -8.68 2.06
N LYS A 135 -0.13 -7.81 2.97
CA LYS A 135 0.38 -8.20 4.29
C LYS A 135 -0.75 -8.76 5.19
N LEU A 136 -1.96 -8.21 5.05
CA LEU A 136 -3.13 -8.69 5.76
C LEU A 136 -3.51 -10.10 5.32
N ILE A 137 -3.56 -10.37 4.02
CA ILE A 137 -3.84 -11.69 3.44
C ILE A 137 -2.80 -12.71 3.91
N ASP A 138 -1.50 -12.36 3.84
CA ASP A 138 -0.42 -13.24 4.29
C ASP A 138 -0.53 -13.55 5.80
N GLY A 139 -0.85 -12.56 6.62
CA GLY A 139 -1.03 -12.74 8.06
C GLY A 139 -2.25 -13.61 8.40
N LEU A 140 -3.41 -13.31 7.81
CA LEU A 140 -4.65 -14.06 8.08
C LEU A 140 -4.63 -15.47 7.49
N GLY A 141 -3.91 -15.69 6.38
CA GLY A 141 -3.77 -17.01 5.76
C GLY A 141 -3.00 -18.01 6.62
N LYS A 142 -2.22 -17.54 7.59
CA LYS A 142 -1.49 -18.38 8.56
C LYS A 142 -2.33 -18.77 9.77
N ALA A 143 -3.58 -18.28 9.86
CA ALA A 143 -4.49 -18.62 10.96
C ALA A 143 -4.86 -20.10 10.97
N PRO A 144 -5.19 -20.67 12.13
CA PRO A 144 -5.83 -21.99 12.21
C PRO A 144 -7.15 -22.06 11.44
N ASP A 145 -7.89 -20.95 11.38
CA ASP A 145 -9.10 -20.77 10.57
C ASP A 145 -9.03 -19.41 9.84
N PRO A 146 -8.41 -19.38 8.63
CA PRO A 146 -8.25 -18.14 7.85
C PRO A 146 -9.58 -17.49 7.45
N LEU A 147 -10.60 -18.31 7.17
CA LEU A 147 -11.91 -17.80 6.79
C LEU A 147 -12.61 -17.10 7.96
N HIS A 148 -12.49 -17.67 9.16
CA HIS A 148 -12.99 -17.03 10.37
C HIS A 148 -12.26 -15.71 10.62
N ALA A 149 -10.93 -15.69 10.51
CA ALA A 149 -10.11 -14.50 10.73
C ALA A 149 -10.46 -13.35 9.77
N ILE A 150 -10.62 -13.62 8.47
CA ILE A 150 -11.02 -12.59 7.49
C ILE A 150 -12.45 -12.09 7.72
N ASN A 151 -13.36 -12.94 8.18
CA ASN A 151 -14.72 -12.53 8.53
C ASN A 151 -14.75 -11.65 9.79
N GLN A 152 -13.92 -11.94 10.78
CA GLN A 152 -13.77 -11.07 11.97
C GLN A 152 -13.22 -9.70 11.58
N PHE A 153 -12.22 -9.66 10.72
CA PHE A 153 -11.69 -8.40 10.18
C PHE A 153 -12.77 -7.62 9.44
N SER A 154 -13.56 -8.28 8.58
CA SER A 154 -14.70 -7.63 7.88
C SER A 154 -15.68 -7.01 8.87
N THR A 155 -16.02 -7.72 9.95
CA THR A 155 -16.92 -7.23 10.99
C THR A 155 -16.38 -5.97 11.68
N ILE A 156 -15.07 -5.89 11.92
CA ILE A 156 -14.42 -4.69 12.48
C ILE A 156 -14.54 -3.54 11.50
N VAL A 157 -14.14 -3.73 10.24
CA VAL A 157 -14.16 -2.68 9.21
C VAL A 157 -15.57 -2.16 8.97
N GLU A 158 -16.56 -3.03 8.90
CA GLU A 158 -17.98 -2.64 8.65
C GLU A 158 -18.57 -1.77 9.77
N ARG A 159 -18.08 -1.91 11.00
CA ARG A 159 -18.53 -1.12 12.16
C ARG A 159 -17.83 0.22 12.31
N LEU A 160 -16.72 0.43 11.63
CA LEU A 160 -16.02 1.71 11.64
C LEU A 160 -16.84 2.79 10.88
N PRO A 161 -16.86 4.02 11.36
CA PRO A 161 -17.42 5.14 10.59
C PRO A 161 -16.57 5.45 9.35
N SER A 162 -15.25 5.27 9.44
CA SER A 162 -14.26 5.39 8.36
C SER A 162 -13.07 4.52 8.68
N ALA A 163 -12.55 3.78 7.70
CA ALA A 163 -11.41 2.89 7.87
C ALA A 163 -10.06 3.51 7.43
N ILE A 164 -10.05 4.72 6.86
CA ILE A 164 -8.85 5.34 6.30
C ILE A 164 -7.72 5.49 7.31
N ASN A 165 -8.04 5.95 8.53
CA ASN A 165 -7.03 6.17 9.57
C ASN A 165 -6.46 4.83 10.08
N LEU A 166 -7.32 3.82 10.24
CA LEU A 166 -6.88 2.48 10.60
C LEU A 166 -5.90 1.91 9.56
N PHE A 167 -6.25 1.95 8.27
CA PHE A 167 -5.40 1.38 7.24
C PHE A 167 -4.08 2.14 7.09
N ARG A 168 -4.09 3.47 7.12
CA ARG A 168 -2.86 4.28 7.11
C ARG A 168 -1.96 3.99 8.30
N LEU A 169 -2.55 3.74 9.47
CA LEU A 169 -1.79 3.35 10.65
C LEU A 169 -1.18 1.95 10.48
N LEU A 170 -1.94 0.99 9.97
CA LEU A 170 -1.47 -0.38 9.71
C LEU A 170 -0.38 -0.41 8.62
N GLU A 171 -0.49 0.45 7.62
CA GLU A 171 0.54 0.66 6.60
C GLU A 171 1.84 1.21 7.21
N ALA A 172 1.71 2.26 8.02
CA ALA A 172 2.84 2.92 8.67
C ALA A 172 3.50 2.07 9.77
N ARG A 173 2.76 1.14 10.38
CA ARG A 173 3.22 0.30 11.49
C ARG A 173 3.00 -1.19 11.21
N PRO A 174 3.89 -1.86 10.47
CA PRO A 174 3.76 -3.28 10.14
C PRO A 174 3.65 -4.19 11.36
N ALA A 175 4.30 -3.84 12.48
CA ALA A 175 4.20 -4.58 13.73
C ALA A 175 2.76 -4.57 14.31
N LEU A 176 2.03 -3.47 14.13
CA LEU A 176 0.63 -3.37 14.56
C LEU A 176 -0.28 -4.22 13.68
N LEU A 177 -0.02 -4.25 12.36
CA LEU A 177 -0.72 -5.13 11.44
C LEU A 177 -0.51 -6.62 11.80
N ALA A 178 0.73 -7.01 12.08
CA ALA A 178 1.05 -8.37 12.51
C ALA A 178 0.34 -8.72 13.83
N MET A 179 0.35 -7.83 14.82
CA MET A 179 -0.35 -8.02 16.08
C MET A 179 -1.87 -8.12 15.89
N LEU A 180 -2.47 -7.31 15.03
CA LEU A 180 -3.89 -7.40 14.71
C LEU A 180 -4.23 -8.74 14.05
N ALA A 181 -3.43 -9.17 13.08
CA ALA A 181 -3.57 -10.48 12.44
C ALA A 181 -3.48 -11.61 13.48
N ASP A 182 -2.53 -11.56 14.40
CA ASP A 182 -2.36 -12.53 15.49
C ASP A 182 -3.60 -12.60 16.39
N ILE A 183 -4.16 -11.45 16.78
CA ILE A 183 -5.39 -11.38 17.57
C ILE A 183 -6.56 -12.03 16.82
N LEU A 184 -6.72 -11.71 15.54
CA LEU A 184 -7.80 -12.27 14.72
C LEU A 184 -7.67 -13.76 14.50
N CYS A 185 -6.43 -14.28 14.48
CA CYS A 185 -6.12 -15.69 14.28
C CYS A 185 -6.25 -16.53 15.54
N HIS A 186 -5.81 -16.01 16.70
CA HIS A 186 -5.59 -16.82 17.91
C HIS A 186 -6.42 -16.40 19.11
N ALA A 187 -7.07 -15.23 19.07
CA ALA A 187 -7.83 -14.69 20.20
C ALA A 187 -9.27 -14.29 19.80
N PRO A 188 -10.15 -15.24 19.47
CA PRO A 188 -11.50 -14.95 18.95
C PRO A 188 -12.33 -14.07 19.87
N THR A 189 -12.22 -14.24 21.19
CA THR A 189 -12.92 -13.42 22.18
C THR A 189 -12.44 -11.96 22.14
N LEU A 190 -11.13 -11.73 21.96
CA LEU A 190 -10.55 -10.40 21.85
C LEU A 190 -10.91 -9.76 20.51
N ALA A 191 -10.87 -10.52 19.43
CA ALA A 191 -11.32 -10.09 18.11
C ALA A 191 -12.80 -9.65 18.12
N GLU A 192 -13.65 -10.39 18.79
CA GLU A 192 -15.07 -10.04 18.98
C GLU A 192 -15.24 -8.74 19.80
N GLN A 193 -14.43 -8.56 20.85
CA GLN A 193 -14.44 -7.34 21.65
C GLN A 193 -13.97 -6.11 20.83
N LEU A 194 -12.91 -6.25 20.03
CA LEU A 194 -12.46 -5.22 19.10
C LEU A 194 -13.55 -4.87 18.08
N GLY A 195 -14.26 -5.88 17.56
CA GLY A 195 -15.39 -5.68 16.67
C GLY A 195 -16.57 -4.95 17.34
N ARG A 196 -16.80 -5.17 18.64
CA ARG A 196 -17.86 -4.48 19.40
C ARG A 196 -17.48 -3.07 19.83
N ARG A 197 -16.19 -2.78 19.99
CA ARG A 197 -15.66 -1.48 20.47
C ARG A 197 -14.55 -0.97 19.57
N PRO A 198 -14.92 -0.47 18.39
CA PRO A 198 -13.94 0.10 17.44
C PRO A 198 -13.17 1.30 18.02
N ASP A 199 -13.72 1.99 19.05
CA ASP A 199 -13.05 3.04 19.83
C ASP A 199 -11.77 2.55 20.54
N MET A 200 -11.63 1.26 20.78
CA MET A 200 -10.37 0.68 21.28
C MET A 200 -9.25 0.73 20.23
N LEU A 201 -9.58 0.66 18.95
CA LEU A 201 -8.62 0.83 17.87
C LEU A 201 -8.19 2.30 17.75
N ASP A 202 -9.09 3.26 17.98
CA ASP A 202 -8.76 4.68 17.98
C ASP A 202 -7.74 5.03 19.08
N ARG A 203 -7.82 4.38 20.25
CA ARG A 203 -6.82 4.53 21.31
C ARG A 203 -5.44 3.96 20.97
N LEU A 204 -5.37 2.96 20.09
CA LEU A 204 -4.12 2.44 19.56
C LEU A 204 -3.51 3.38 18.51
N ILE A 205 -4.32 4.26 17.92
CA ILE A 205 -3.91 5.29 16.97
C ILE A 205 -3.25 6.47 17.71
N ASP A 206 -3.75 6.81 18.90
CA ASP A 206 -3.30 7.95 19.70
C ASP A 206 -2.11 7.62 20.64
N ALA A 207 -1.65 6.36 20.70
CA ALA A 207 -0.56 5.89 21.53
C ALA A 207 0.74 5.72 20.72
#